data_0474b424cd41ac1c01885ad296b9c062
#
_entry.id   0474b424cd41ac1c01885ad296b9c062
#
_cell.length_a   1.000
_cell.length_b   1.000
_cell.length_c   1.000
_cell.angle_alpha   90.00
_cell.angle_beta   90.00
_cell.angle_gamma   90.00
#
_symmetry.space_group_name_H-M   'P 1'
#
loop_
_entity.id
_entity.type
_entity.pdbx_description
1 polymer ?
#
loop_
_entity_poly.entity_id
_entity_poly.type
_entity_poly.pdbx_seq_one_letter_code
_entity_poly.pdbx_strand_id
1 'polypeptide(L)'
;MVELLFSRVFKPFYHLENPSRQSWDGILCHLSSILGGKDTPFPLVPLSDWIRCVRDLGDDPSMNIAFKILGFLERDFERMSSGTVILRTALTREDSVTLVRSTALDNIHLEKYVAYWKSVDADFP
;
A
#
# COMPACT_ATOMS: atom_id res chain seq x y z
N MET A 1 -15.34 8.95 -2.92
CA MET A 1 -16.48 8.12 -2.43
C MET A 1 -17.78 8.93 -2.29
N VAL A 2 -17.74 10.15 -1.80
CA VAL A 2 -18.96 10.99 -1.64
C VAL A 2 -19.71 11.20 -2.96
N GLU A 3 -19.01 11.36 -4.09
CA GLU A 3 -19.61 11.51 -5.43
C GLU A 3 -20.60 10.39 -5.78
N LEU A 4 -20.30 9.14 -5.40
CA LEU A 4 -21.12 7.98 -5.72
C LEU A 4 -22.46 7.99 -4.96
N LEU A 5 -22.52 8.64 -3.79
CA LEU A 5 -23.73 8.79 -3.00
C LEU A 5 -24.72 9.79 -3.64
N PHE A 6 -24.23 10.66 -4.51
CA PHE A 6 -25.01 11.67 -5.24
C PHE A 6 -25.25 11.31 -6.70
N SER A 7 -24.94 10.08 -7.11
CA SER A 7 -25.24 9.61 -8.46
C SER A 7 -26.76 9.63 -8.69
N ARG A 8 -27.17 10.17 -9.86
CA ARG A 8 -28.59 10.23 -10.23
C ARG A 8 -29.19 8.86 -10.54
N VAL A 9 -28.34 7.91 -10.89
CA VAL A 9 -28.72 6.52 -11.19
C VAL A 9 -28.00 5.61 -10.22
N PHE A 10 -28.74 5.10 -9.27
CA PHE A 10 -28.19 4.15 -8.28
C PHE A 10 -27.80 2.85 -8.95
N LYS A 11 -26.54 2.43 -8.73
CA LYS A 11 -26.03 1.12 -9.14
C LYS A 11 -25.92 0.20 -7.92
N PRO A 12 -26.20 -1.11 -8.06
CA PRO A 12 -26.26 -2.03 -6.91
C PRO A 12 -24.91 -2.17 -6.19
N PHE A 13 -23.81 -1.94 -6.88
CA PHE A 13 -22.46 -1.96 -6.30
C PHE A 13 -21.48 -1.12 -7.13
N TYR A 14 -20.43 -0.68 -6.47
CA TYR A 14 -19.30 0.02 -7.07
C TYR A 14 -18.00 -0.65 -6.66
N HIS A 15 -17.14 -0.93 -7.62
CA HIS A 15 -15.78 -1.39 -7.36
C HIS A 15 -14.84 -0.18 -7.29
N LEU A 16 -14.16 -0.04 -6.13
CA LEU A 16 -13.22 1.04 -5.88
C LEU A 16 -11.80 0.48 -5.92
N GLU A 17 -11.12 0.75 -7.00
CA GLU A 17 -9.71 0.44 -7.20
C GLU A 17 -9.09 1.55 -8.04
N ASN A 18 -7.87 1.96 -7.73
CA ASN A 18 -7.17 2.95 -8.54
C ASN A 18 -6.96 2.38 -9.96
N PRO A 19 -7.49 3.02 -11.00
CA PRO A 19 -7.31 2.56 -12.38
C PRO A 19 -5.87 2.68 -12.87
N SER A 20 -5.07 3.56 -12.25
CA SER A 20 -3.64 3.74 -12.55
C SER A 20 -2.83 2.77 -11.70
N ARG A 21 -2.41 1.67 -12.32
CA ARG A 21 -1.66 0.61 -11.64
C ARG A 21 -0.19 0.96 -11.51
N GLN A 22 0.42 0.44 -10.45
CA GLN A 22 1.82 0.63 -10.13
C GLN A 22 2.41 -0.66 -9.55
N SER A 23 3.65 -0.97 -9.89
CA SER A 23 4.35 -2.11 -9.32
C SER A 23 4.81 -1.81 -7.90
N TRP A 24 4.77 -2.82 -7.05
CA TRP A 24 5.35 -2.75 -5.71
C TRP A 24 6.85 -2.44 -5.75
N ASP A 25 7.58 -3.01 -6.70
CA ASP A 25 9.02 -2.77 -6.84
C ASP A 25 9.35 -1.28 -7.00
N GLY A 26 8.59 -0.57 -7.84
CA GLY A 26 8.78 0.87 -8.01
C GLY A 26 8.55 1.66 -6.73
N ILE A 27 7.51 1.32 -5.97
CA ILE A 27 7.20 1.94 -4.68
C ILE A 27 8.29 1.62 -3.65
N LEU A 28 8.66 0.37 -3.51
CA LEU A 28 9.62 -0.10 -2.51
C LEU A 28 11.01 0.44 -2.76
N CYS A 29 11.48 0.49 -4.02
CA CYS A 29 12.77 1.10 -4.36
C CYS A 29 12.84 2.56 -3.92
N HIS A 30 11.78 3.33 -4.15
CA HIS A 30 11.75 4.73 -3.74
C HIS A 30 11.68 4.89 -2.22
N LEU A 31 10.83 4.11 -1.54
CA LEU A 31 10.76 4.10 -0.08
C LEU A 31 12.09 3.72 0.57
N SER A 32 12.77 2.69 0.04
CA SER A 32 14.10 2.28 0.50
C SER A 32 15.10 3.44 0.47
N SER A 33 15.07 4.23 -0.60
CA SER A 33 15.96 5.39 -0.75
C SER A 33 15.59 6.56 0.17
N ILE A 34 14.30 6.80 0.41
CA ILE A 34 13.85 7.87 1.32
C ILE A 34 14.18 7.52 2.78
N LEU A 35 13.98 6.28 3.18
CA LEU A 35 14.16 5.83 4.56
C LEU A 35 15.64 5.61 4.90
N GLY A 36 16.38 4.94 4.03
CA GLY A 36 17.80 4.64 4.25
C GLY A 36 18.77 5.75 3.82
N GLY A 37 18.29 6.73 3.04
CA GLY A 37 19.13 7.77 2.42
C GLY A 37 19.64 7.36 1.04
N LYS A 38 20.07 8.37 0.26
CA LYS A 38 20.47 8.16 -1.16
C LYS A 38 21.69 7.26 -1.31
N ASP A 39 22.63 7.35 -0.37
CA ASP A 39 23.90 6.63 -0.44
C ASP A 39 23.83 5.24 0.20
N THR A 40 22.85 5.02 1.08
CA THR A 40 22.66 3.75 1.81
C THR A 40 21.19 3.38 1.88
N PRO A 41 20.56 3.03 0.75
CA PRO A 41 19.16 2.63 0.76
C PRO A 41 18.97 1.35 1.57
N PHE A 42 17.81 1.19 2.19
CA PHE A 42 17.50 -0.06 2.88
C PHE A 42 17.47 -1.23 1.89
N PRO A 43 18.00 -2.40 2.26
CA PRO A 43 17.98 -3.56 1.40
C PRO A 43 16.54 -4.04 1.15
N LEU A 44 16.21 -4.33 -0.09
CA LEU A 44 14.96 -4.98 -0.44
C LEU A 44 15.17 -6.49 -0.40
N VAL A 45 14.30 -7.18 0.30
CA VAL A 45 14.32 -8.63 0.43
C VAL A 45 12.98 -9.22 -0.07
N PRO A 46 12.97 -10.48 -0.55
CA PRO A 46 11.72 -11.16 -0.86
C PRO A 46 10.76 -11.18 0.34
N LEU A 47 9.46 -11.07 0.08
CA LEU A 47 8.44 -11.08 1.14
C LEU A 47 8.55 -12.33 2.02
N SER A 48 8.80 -13.50 1.44
CA SER A 48 8.98 -14.76 2.15
C SER A 48 10.16 -14.73 3.14
N ASP A 49 11.26 -14.07 2.76
CA ASP A 49 12.43 -13.95 3.62
C ASP A 49 12.16 -12.96 4.77
N TRP A 50 11.50 -11.85 4.47
CA TRP A 50 11.08 -10.89 5.47
C TRP A 50 10.10 -11.52 6.48
N ILE A 51 9.09 -12.27 6.02
CA ILE A 51 8.15 -13.02 6.89
C ILE A 51 8.90 -13.97 7.81
N ARG A 52 9.91 -14.69 7.29
CA ARG A 52 10.74 -15.57 8.11
C ARG A 52 11.49 -14.78 9.19
N CYS A 53 12.10 -13.65 8.84
CA CYS A 53 12.76 -12.79 9.83
C CYS A 53 11.78 -12.30 10.91
N VAL A 54 10.57 -11.87 10.54
CA VAL A 54 9.54 -11.44 11.51
C VAL A 54 9.18 -12.58 12.47
N ARG A 55 9.07 -13.80 11.98
CA ARG A 55 8.78 -14.98 12.83
C ARG A 55 9.94 -15.29 13.80
N ASP A 56 11.18 -15.21 13.31
CA ASP A 56 12.39 -15.52 14.09
C ASP A 56 12.65 -14.49 15.19
N LEU A 57 12.15 -13.25 15.06
CA LEU A 57 12.20 -12.21 16.08
C LEU A 57 11.29 -12.49 17.30
N GLY A 58 10.44 -13.52 17.23
CA GLY A 58 9.54 -13.94 18.29
C GLY A 58 8.18 -13.25 18.27
N ASP A 59 7.34 -13.68 19.21
CA ASP A 59 5.91 -13.35 19.27
C ASP A 59 5.56 -12.22 20.26
N ASP A 60 6.55 -11.57 20.87
CA ASP A 60 6.32 -10.43 21.76
C ASP A 60 5.90 -9.20 20.95
N PRO A 61 4.63 -8.76 21.02
CA PRO A 61 4.13 -7.64 20.23
C PRO A 61 4.75 -6.28 20.61
N SER A 62 5.41 -6.17 21.76
CA SER A 62 6.11 -4.96 22.18
C SER A 62 7.45 -4.78 21.46
N MET A 63 8.09 -5.91 21.12
CA MET A 63 9.36 -5.94 20.40
C MET A 63 9.20 -6.22 18.92
N ASN A 64 8.10 -6.86 18.51
CA ASN A 64 7.83 -7.28 17.15
C ASN A 64 6.39 -6.94 16.74
N ILE A 65 6.14 -5.67 16.42
CA ILE A 65 4.81 -5.19 16.04
C ILE A 65 4.29 -5.91 14.78
N ALA A 66 5.17 -6.24 13.83
CA ALA A 66 4.81 -6.92 12.59
C ALA A 66 4.24 -8.33 12.83
N PHE A 67 4.55 -8.96 13.97
CA PHE A 67 4.00 -10.27 14.33
C PHE A 67 2.46 -10.26 14.41
N LYS A 68 1.85 -9.14 14.81
CA LYS A 68 0.39 -9.00 14.90
C LYS A 68 -0.33 -9.24 13.57
N ILE A 69 0.33 -8.93 12.46
CA ILE A 69 -0.24 -9.07 11.11
C ILE A 69 0.39 -10.22 10.32
N LEU A 70 1.27 -11.01 10.97
CA LEU A 70 2.01 -12.08 10.29
C LEU A 70 1.08 -13.08 9.59
N GLY A 71 0.02 -13.51 10.27
CA GLY A 71 -0.95 -14.44 9.68
C GLY A 71 -1.69 -13.90 8.46
N PHE A 72 -1.92 -12.58 8.38
CA PHE A 72 -2.45 -11.93 7.18
C PHE A 72 -1.41 -11.92 6.05
N LEU A 73 -0.17 -11.55 6.37
CA LEU A 73 0.92 -11.48 5.39
C LEU A 73 1.18 -12.84 4.73
N GLU A 74 1.16 -13.92 5.50
CA GLU A 74 1.41 -15.27 5.02
C GLU A 74 0.30 -15.85 4.13
N ARG A 75 -0.95 -15.55 4.45
CA ARG A 75 -2.11 -16.21 3.81
C ARG A 75 -2.76 -15.38 2.73
N ASP A 76 -2.87 -14.09 2.97
CA ASP A 76 -3.77 -13.22 2.20
C ASP A 76 -3.03 -12.13 1.43
N PHE A 77 -1.98 -11.56 1.99
CA PHE A 77 -1.32 -10.40 1.39
C PHE A 77 -0.73 -10.69 0.01
N GLU A 78 0.03 -11.78 -0.14
CA GLU A 78 0.63 -12.17 -1.42
C GLU A 78 -0.46 -12.38 -2.49
N ARG A 79 -1.53 -13.09 -2.13
CA ARG A 79 -2.67 -13.32 -3.02
C ARG A 79 -3.36 -12.02 -3.43
N MET A 80 -3.56 -11.09 -2.49
CA MET A 80 -4.24 -9.82 -2.75
C MET A 80 -3.36 -8.83 -3.50
N SER A 81 -2.06 -8.82 -3.23
CA SER A 81 -1.10 -7.87 -3.80
C SER A 81 -0.51 -8.32 -5.15
N SER A 82 -0.62 -9.60 -5.51
CA SER A 82 -0.05 -10.18 -6.74
C SER A 82 -0.68 -9.67 -8.04
N GLY A 83 -1.73 -8.86 -7.96
CA GLY A 83 -2.45 -8.35 -9.13
C GLY A 83 -3.32 -9.41 -9.85
N THR A 84 -3.51 -10.58 -9.24
CA THR A 84 -4.36 -11.67 -9.79
C THR A 84 -5.84 -11.29 -9.79
N VAL A 85 -6.25 -10.43 -8.85
CA VAL A 85 -7.62 -9.90 -8.78
C VAL A 85 -7.61 -8.43 -9.22
N ILE A 86 -8.24 -8.17 -10.35
CA ILE A 86 -8.42 -6.83 -10.91
C ILE A 86 -9.90 -6.49 -10.86
N LEU A 87 -10.26 -5.46 -10.09
CA LEU A 87 -11.64 -5.02 -10.02
C LEU A 87 -12.06 -4.27 -11.29
N ARG A 88 -13.23 -4.60 -11.80
CA ARG A 88 -13.79 -3.88 -12.95
C ARG A 88 -14.41 -2.57 -12.47
N THR A 89 -13.70 -1.46 -12.68
CA THR A 89 -14.10 -0.12 -12.23
C THR A 89 -14.90 0.69 -13.24
N ALA A 90 -15.29 0.11 -14.38
CA ALA A 90 -15.96 0.83 -15.47
C ALA A 90 -17.20 1.61 -14.98
N LEU A 91 -18.11 0.92 -14.24
CA LEU A 91 -19.33 1.53 -13.72
C LEU A 91 -19.04 2.66 -12.72
N THR A 92 -18.02 2.49 -11.89
CA THR A 92 -17.62 3.49 -10.90
C THR A 92 -17.06 4.74 -11.57
N ARG A 93 -16.30 4.56 -12.65
CA ARG A 93 -15.68 5.65 -13.41
C ARG A 93 -16.72 6.51 -14.14
N GLU A 94 -17.87 5.95 -14.52
CA GLU A 94 -18.97 6.72 -15.09
C GLU A 94 -19.55 7.74 -14.11
N ASP A 95 -19.56 7.41 -12.80
CA ASP A 95 -20.20 8.19 -11.74
C ASP A 95 -19.19 8.93 -10.83
N SER A 96 -17.88 8.75 -11.04
CA SER A 96 -16.83 9.40 -10.23
C SER A 96 -15.73 10.02 -11.08
N VAL A 97 -15.78 11.33 -11.20
CA VAL A 97 -14.73 12.13 -11.86
C VAL A 97 -13.41 12.02 -11.10
N THR A 98 -13.46 11.94 -9.78
CA THR A 98 -12.28 11.75 -8.93
C THR A 98 -11.57 10.45 -9.29
N LEU A 99 -12.29 9.33 -9.44
CA LEU A 99 -11.68 8.06 -9.82
C LEU A 99 -11.09 8.09 -11.22
N VAL A 100 -11.76 8.74 -12.18
CA VAL A 100 -11.24 8.90 -13.55
C VAL A 100 -9.92 9.66 -13.57
N ARG A 101 -9.77 10.66 -12.68
CA ARG A 101 -8.57 11.50 -12.58
C ARG A 101 -7.50 10.96 -11.65
N SER A 102 -7.75 9.83 -10.99
CA SER A 102 -6.77 9.23 -10.08
C SER A 102 -5.54 8.77 -10.87
N THR A 103 -4.38 9.16 -10.39
CA THR A 103 -3.08 8.77 -10.91
C THR A 103 -2.42 7.72 -10.02
N ALA A 104 -1.36 7.09 -10.51
CA ALA A 104 -0.49 6.28 -9.67
C ALA A 104 0.15 7.13 -8.56
N LEU A 105 0.57 6.50 -7.47
CA LEU A 105 1.33 7.16 -6.42
C LEU A 105 2.68 7.61 -7.01
N ASP A 106 2.92 8.90 -7.01
CA ASP A 106 4.23 9.45 -7.38
C ASP A 106 5.16 9.57 -6.17
N ASN A 107 6.41 9.88 -6.44
CA ASN A 107 7.43 10.03 -5.41
C ASN A 107 7.09 11.13 -4.40
N ILE A 108 6.42 12.20 -4.85
CA ILE A 108 6.00 13.31 -3.96
C ILE A 108 5.00 12.83 -2.92
N HIS A 109 4.07 11.94 -3.29
CA HIS A 109 3.13 11.36 -2.35
C HIS A 109 3.84 10.46 -1.33
N LEU A 110 4.79 9.63 -1.77
CA LEU A 110 5.56 8.77 -0.87
C LEU A 110 6.40 9.59 0.12
N GLU A 111 7.06 10.65 -0.35
CA GLU A 111 7.81 11.57 0.51
C GLU A 111 6.91 12.24 1.57
N LYS A 112 5.68 12.65 1.20
CA LYS A 112 4.71 13.21 2.15
C LYS A 112 4.29 12.18 3.21
N TYR A 113 4.06 10.92 2.83
CA TYR A 113 3.74 9.88 3.81
C TYR A 113 4.89 9.65 4.79
N VAL A 114 6.13 9.53 4.29
CA VAL A 114 7.31 9.36 5.14
C VAL A 114 7.51 10.58 6.06
N ALA A 115 7.37 11.78 5.53
CA ALA A 115 7.45 13.00 6.34
C ALA A 115 6.38 13.04 7.44
N TYR A 116 5.16 12.61 7.14
CA TYR A 116 4.11 12.49 8.14
C TYR A 116 4.46 11.44 9.21
N TRP A 117 4.90 10.24 8.84
CA TRP A 117 5.30 9.22 9.81
C TRP A 117 6.40 9.70 10.74
N LYS A 118 7.43 10.35 10.20
CA LYS A 118 8.51 10.98 11.00
C LYS A 118 8.00 12.09 11.94
N SER A 119 6.90 12.73 11.61
CA SER A 119 6.30 13.78 12.45
C SER A 119 5.49 13.23 13.63
N VAL A 120 4.95 12.02 13.52
CA VAL A 120 4.10 11.40 14.55
C VAL A 120 4.83 10.36 15.39
N ASP A 121 5.95 9.85 14.92
CA ASP A 121 6.79 8.88 15.60
C ASP A 121 8.25 9.33 15.51
N ALA A 122 8.80 9.78 16.65
CA ALA A 122 10.17 10.28 16.71
C ALA A 122 11.23 9.18 16.49
N ASP A 123 10.86 7.91 16.70
CA ASP A 123 11.73 6.75 16.51
C ASP A 123 11.61 6.16 15.08
N PHE A 124 10.75 6.74 14.24
CA PHE A 124 10.62 6.31 12.85
C PHE A 124 11.89 6.67 12.08
N PRO A 125 12.51 5.73 11.32
CA PRO A 125 13.79 5.91 10.65
C PRO A 125 13.79 7.02 9.58
#